data_f4e3c2d50316614d94e100ac71797dba
#
_entry.id   f4e3c2d50316614d94e100ac71797dba
#
_cell.length_a   1.000
_cell.length_b   1.000
_cell.length_c   1.000
_cell.angle_alpha   90.00
_cell.angle_beta   90.00
_cell.angle_gamma   90.00
#
_symmetry.space_group_name_H-M   'P 1'
#
loop_
_entity.id
_entity.type
_entity.pdbx_description
1 polymer ?
#
loop_
_entity_poly.entity_id
_entity_poly.type
_entity_poly.pdbx_seq_one_letter_code
_entity_poly.pdbx_strand_id
1 'polypeptide(L)'
;MSYIPEVGDIIWLEFDPQAGHEQAGHRPAVVLTPKDYNQATGLLICCPLTTKIKGYPFEVTIEGTPQNVALSDQVKSLDWKARNAKHKGNVSQAELETIKQKIGLETTYAGPNIGATNR
;
A
#
# COMPACT_ATOMS: atom_id res chain seq x y z
N MET A 1 2.05 0.09 -24.82
CA MET A 1 2.27 1.01 -23.72
C MET A 1 2.42 0.25 -22.45
N SER A 2 3.41 0.59 -21.71
CA SER A 2 3.61 -0.05 -20.42
C SER A 2 2.77 0.61 -19.35
N TYR A 3 2.27 -0.19 -18.45
CA TYR A 3 1.53 0.31 -17.31
C TYR A 3 2.48 0.94 -16.29
N ILE A 4 2.11 2.09 -15.77
CA ILE A 4 2.84 2.74 -14.68
C ILE A 4 1.86 2.88 -13.52
N PRO A 5 2.17 2.33 -12.34
CA PRO A 5 1.24 2.41 -11.20
C PRO A 5 0.97 3.84 -10.76
N GLU A 6 -0.28 4.09 -10.35
CA GLU A 6 -0.72 5.37 -9.84
C GLU A 6 -1.24 5.20 -8.41
N VAL A 7 -1.20 6.25 -7.61
CA VAL A 7 -1.70 6.20 -6.24
C VAL A 7 -3.17 5.75 -6.24
N GLY A 8 -3.49 4.82 -5.34
CA GLY A 8 -4.84 4.26 -5.25
C GLY A 8 -5.08 3.06 -6.11
N ASP A 9 -4.13 2.71 -7.01
CA ASP A 9 -4.28 1.49 -7.79
C ASP A 9 -4.11 0.28 -6.88
N ILE A 10 -4.85 -0.78 -7.20
CA ILE A 10 -4.59 -2.10 -6.65
C ILE A 10 -3.83 -2.85 -7.74
N ILE A 11 -2.66 -3.36 -7.41
CA ILE A 11 -1.81 -4.06 -8.38
C ILE A 11 -1.40 -5.42 -7.84
N TRP A 12 -1.12 -6.36 -8.75
CA TRP A 12 -0.48 -7.61 -8.39
C TRP A 12 1.02 -7.37 -8.32
N LEU A 13 1.65 -7.87 -7.26
CA LEU A 13 3.10 -7.76 -7.09
C LEU A 13 3.66 -9.04 -6.53
N GLU A 14 4.93 -9.32 -6.86
CA GLU A 14 5.68 -10.38 -6.21
C GLU A 14 6.26 -9.84 -4.92
N PHE A 15 5.87 -10.44 -3.82
CA PHE A 15 6.34 -10.00 -2.51
C PHE A 15 7.52 -10.83 -1.98
N ASP A 16 7.88 -11.90 -2.67
CA ASP A 16 9.03 -12.69 -2.27
C ASP A 16 10.34 -11.98 -2.61
N PRO A 17 11.38 -12.19 -1.84
CA PRO A 17 11.39 -12.99 -0.61
C PRO A 17 10.76 -12.24 0.56
N GLN A 18 10.18 -13.01 1.47
CA GLN A 18 9.62 -12.42 2.68
C GLN A 18 10.60 -12.58 3.83
N ALA A 19 10.38 -11.82 4.90
CA ALA A 19 11.14 -11.96 6.13
C ALA A 19 10.13 -12.10 7.28
N GLY A 20 10.23 -13.20 8.02
CA GLY A 20 9.40 -13.45 9.19
C GLY A 20 7.91 -13.47 8.88
N HIS A 21 7.15 -12.57 9.51
CA HIS A 21 5.71 -12.54 9.40
C HIS A 21 5.19 -11.64 8.27
N GLU A 22 6.05 -11.14 7.42
CA GLU A 22 5.63 -10.31 6.29
C GLU A 22 4.88 -11.14 5.26
N GLN A 23 4.01 -10.48 4.49
CA GLN A 23 3.30 -11.16 3.41
C GLN A 23 4.29 -11.62 2.34
N ALA A 24 3.98 -12.76 1.73
CA ALA A 24 4.85 -13.39 0.74
C ALA A 24 4.06 -13.73 -0.51
N GLY A 25 4.78 -14.08 -1.57
CA GLY A 25 4.19 -14.58 -2.81
C GLY A 25 3.59 -13.49 -3.66
N HIS A 26 2.82 -13.92 -4.66
CA HIS A 26 2.17 -13.03 -5.63
C HIS A 26 0.85 -12.55 -5.02
N ARG A 27 0.77 -11.27 -4.69
CA ARG A 27 -0.36 -10.73 -3.95
C ARG A 27 -0.78 -9.37 -4.46
N PRO A 28 -2.05 -8.99 -4.23
CA PRO A 28 -2.46 -7.62 -4.53
C PRO A 28 -1.95 -6.66 -3.47
N ALA A 29 -1.72 -5.43 -3.88
CA ALA A 29 -1.25 -4.36 -3.01
C ALA A 29 -1.85 -3.04 -3.44
N VAL A 30 -2.02 -2.12 -2.49
CA VAL A 30 -2.50 -0.76 -2.77
C VAL A 30 -1.29 0.14 -2.93
N VAL A 31 -1.25 0.88 -4.03
CA VAL A 31 -0.18 1.83 -4.33
C VAL A 31 -0.43 3.13 -3.57
N LEU A 32 0.58 3.59 -2.85
CA LEU A 32 0.47 4.78 -2.01
C LEU A 32 1.23 5.99 -2.55
N THR A 33 2.07 5.80 -3.56
CA THR A 33 2.86 6.89 -4.15
C THR A 33 2.35 7.25 -5.54
N PRO A 34 2.49 8.53 -5.94
CA PRO A 34 1.94 8.97 -7.23
C PRO A 34 2.75 8.46 -8.41
N LYS A 35 2.09 8.46 -9.55
CA LYS A 35 2.66 7.97 -10.81
C LYS A 35 3.99 8.61 -11.14
N ASP A 36 4.11 9.92 -10.95
CA ASP A 36 5.34 10.63 -11.26
C ASP A 36 6.52 10.09 -10.47
N TYR A 37 6.32 9.86 -9.18
CA TYR A 37 7.35 9.29 -8.33
C TYR A 37 7.68 7.86 -8.80
N ASN A 38 6.65 7.07 -9.07
CA ASN A 38 6.83 5.67 -9.45
C ASN A 38 7.59 5.55 -10.77
N GLN A 39 7.29 6.42 -11.72
CA GLN A 39 7.96 6.43 -13.00
C GLN A 39 9.41 6.91 -12.87
N ALA A 40 9.63 7.98 -12.12
CA ALA A 40 10.95 8.58 -12.02
C ALA A 40 11.93 7.70 -11.27
N THR A 41 11.48 7.00 -10.21
CA THR A 41 12.37 6.23 -9.36
C THR A 41 12.42 4.74 -9.69
N GLY A 42 11.40 4.22 -10.37
CA GLY A 42 11.25 2.77 -10.54
C GLY A 42 10.80 2.07 -9.28
N LEU A 43 10.49 2.82 -8.23
CA LEU A 43 10.03 2.30 -6.96
C LEU A 43 8.59 2.76 -6.70
N LEU A 44 7.92 2.11 -5.77
CA LEU A 44 6.66 2.61 -5.23
C LEU A 44 6.54 2.18 -3.79
N ILE A 45 5.72 2.89 -3.04
CA ILE A 45 5.37 2.50 -1.69
C ILE A 45 3.97 1.91 -1.74
N CYS A 46 3.77 0.78 -1.10
CA CYS A 46 2.50 0.07 -1.12
C CYS A 46 2.26 -0.65 0.19
N CYS A 47 1.04 -1.12 0.38
CA CYS A 47 0.75 -2.07 1.46
C CYS A 47 -0.04 -3.24 0.86
N PRO A 48 0.19 -4.46 1.36
CA PRO A 48 -0.45 -5.64 0.77
C PRO A 48 -1.91 -5.77 1.18
N LEU A 49 -2.67 -6.46 0.33
CA LEU A 49 -4.04 -6.87 0.65
C LEU A 49 -4.04 -8.35 0.99
N THR A 50 -4.98 -8.74 1.85
CA THR A 50 -5.16 -10.15 2.19
C THR A 50 -6.62 -10.43 2.46
N THR A 51 -7.05 -11.66 2.16
CA THR A 51 -8.40 -12.12 2.51
C THR A 51 -8.43 -12.72 3.91
N LYS A 52 -7.26 -12.85 4.56
CA LYS A 52 -7.20 -13.39 5.92
C LYS A 52 -7.43 -12.26 6.91
N ILE A 53 -8.69 -12.00 7.21
CA ILE A 53 -9.10 -10.88 8.06
C ILE A 53 -9.06 -11.34 9.51
N LYS A 54 -8.29 -10.63 10.33
CA LYS A 54 -8.12 -10.98 11.75
C LYS A 54 -8.72 -9.96 12.71
N GLY A 55 -9.19 -8.82 12.19
CA GLY A 55 -9.81 -7.77 13.01
C GLY A 55 -8.84 -6.87 13.74
N TYR A 56 -7.60 -6.80 13.30
CA TYR A 56 -6.62 -5.91 13.93
C TYR A 56 -6.89 -4.44 13.54
N PRO A 57 -6.53 -3.50 14.43
CA PRO A 57 -6.80 -2.07 14.16
C PRO A 57 -6.13 -1.52 12.90
N PHE A 58 -4.99 -2.09 12.48
CA PHE A 58 -4.28 -1.61 11.30
C PHE A 58 -4.90 -2.12 9.99
N GLU A 59 -5.86 -3.04 10.05
CA GLU A 59 -6.52 -3.54 8.85
C GLU A 59 -7.52 -2.52 8.34
N VAL A 60 -7.50 -2.26 7.04
CA VAL A 60 -8.47 -1.37 6.41
C VAL A 60 -9.28 -2.18 5.41
N THR A 61 -10.58 -2.25 5.64
CA THR A 61 -11.47 -3.01 4.76
C THR A 61 -11.48 -2.39 3.36
N ILE A 62 -11.28 -3.23 2.36
CA ILE A 62 -11.35 -2.84 0.96
C ILE A 62 -12.51 -3.60 0.33
N GLU A 63 -13.38 -2.88 -0.35
CA GLU A 63 -14.54 -3.48 -0.95
C GLU A 63 -14.16 -4.46 -2.03
N GLY A 64 -14.79 -5.61 -2.07
CA GLY A 64 -14.49 -6.63 -3.07
C GLY A 64 -15.11 -7.97 -2.72
N THR A 65 -15.00 -8.91 -3.65
CA THR A 65 -15.49 -10.27 -3.49
C THR A 65 -14.37 -11.23 -3.87
N PRO A 66 -13.81 -11.97 -2.92
CA PRO A 66 -14.12 -11.98 -1.50
C PRO A 66 -13.67 -10.71 -0.80
N GLN A 67 -14.20 -10.47 0.40
CA GLN A 67 -13.80 -9.31 1.18
C GLN A 67 -12.32 -9.41 1.54
N ASN A 68 -11.65 -8.27 1.53
CA ASN A 68 -10.21 -8.24 1.82
C ASN A 68 -9.88 -6.98 2.63
N VAL A 69 -8.68 -6.95 3.20
CA VAL A 69 -8.19 -5.82 3.97
C VAL A 69 -6.80 -5.44 3.52
N ALA A 70 -6.50 -4.14 3.59
CA ALA A 70 -5.15 -3.64 3.39
C ALA A 70 -4.43 -3.66 4.74
N LEU A 71 -3.20 -4.14 4.74
CA LEU A 71 -2.40 -4.24 5.96
C LEU A 71 -1.54 -2.98 6.08
N SER A 72 -2.09 -1.96 6.74
CA SER A 72 -1.44 -0.66 6.81
C SER A 72 -0.16 -0.65 7.64
N ASP A 73 0.11 -1.72 8.40
CA ASP A 73 1.34 -1.85 9.15
C ASP A 73 2.46 -2.55 8.36
N GLN A 74 2.18 -2.99 7.14
CA GLN A 74 3.18 -3.65 6.29
C GLN A 74 3.51 -2.82 5.05
N VAL A 75 3.79 -1.55 5.29
CA VAL A 75 4.17 -0.64 4.19
C VAL A 75 5.55 -1.01 3.68
N LYS A 76 5.70 -1.10 2.37
CA LYS A 76 6.97 -1.46 1.75
C LYS A 76 7.26 -0.58 0.55
N SER A 77 8.55 -0.31 0.33
CA SER A 77 9.03 0.33 -0.89
C SER A 77 9.62 -0.77 -1.77
N LEU A 78 9.08 -0.93 -2.97
CA LEU A 78 9.46 -2.05 -3.84
C LEU A 78 9.71 -1.56 -5.26
N ASP A 79 10.57 -2.30 -5.99
CA ASP A 79 10.82 -2.08 -7.41
C ASP A 79 9.67 -2.72 -8.18
N TRP A 80 8.76 -1.89 -8.70
CA TRP A 80 7.54 -2.40 -9.28
C TRP A 80 7.72 -3.09 -10.63
N LYS A 81 8.78 -2.75 -11.37
CA LYS A 81 9.07 -3.45 -12.62
C LYS A 81 9.65 -4.83 -12.35
N ALA A 82 10.63 -4.90 -11.45
CA ALA A 82 11.27 -6.17 -11.11
C ALA A 82 10.26 -7.13 -10.48
N ARG A 83 9.23 -6.60 -9.83
CA ARG A 83 8.22 -7.43 -9.16
C ARG A 83 6.95 -7.60 -10.00
N ASN A 84 7.03 -7.30 -11.30
CA ASN A 84 5.97 -7.61 -12.26
C ASN A 84 4.62 -6.97 -11.92
N ALA A 85 4.62 -5.70 -11.60
CA ALA A 85 3.40 -4.98 -11.25
C ALA A 85 2.37 -5.02 -12.39
N LYS A 86 1.15 -5.44 -12.08
CA LYS A 86 0.04 -5.47 -13.05
C LYS A 86 -1.20 -4.91 -12.41
N HIS A 87 -1.91 -4.05 -13.13
CA HIS A 87 -3.12 -3.43 -12.62
C HIS A 87 -4.20 -4.47 -12.37
N LYS A 88 -4.85 -4.38 -11.21
CA LYS A 88 -5.96 -5.25 -10.84
C LYS A 88 -7.25 -4.46 -10.63
N GLY A 89 -7.18 -3.29 -10.05
CA GLY A 89 -8.34 -2.46 -9.75
C GLY A 89 -7.92 -1.18 -9.07
N ASN A 90 -8.84 -0.58 -8.32
CA ASN A 90 -8.56 0.67 -7.61
C ASN A 90 -9.32 0.66 -6.28
N VAL A 91 -8.74 1.30 -5.27
CA VAL A 91 -9.46 1.55 -4.03
C VAL A 91 -10.26 2.84 -4.19
N SER A 92 -11.28 3.03 -3.35
CA SER A 92 -12.01 4.28 -3.33
C SER A 92 -11.16 5.36 -2.66
N GLN A 93 -11.54 6.61 -2.86
CA GLN A 93 -10.84 7.72 -2.20
C GLN A 93 -10.94 7.58 -0.68
N ALA A 94 -12.09 7.16 -0.16
CA ALA A 94 -12.28 6.99 1.28
C ALA A 94 -11.39 5.88 1.83
N GLU A 95 -11.26 4.77 1.10
CA GLU A 95 -10.38 3.67 1.51
C GLU A 95 -8.93 4.13 1.53
N LEU A 96 -8.52 4.86 0.51
CA LEU A 96 -7.15 5.37 0.43
C LEU A 96 -6.85 6.32 1.61
N GLU A 97 -7.79 7.21 1.92
CA GLU A 97 -7.63 8.14 3.03
C GLU A 97 -7.50 7.39 4.37
N THR A 98 -8.31 6.36 4.55
CA THR A 98 -8.25 5.56 5.77
C THR A 98 -6.89 4.87 5.91
N ILE A 99 -6.37 4.32 4.82
CA ILE A 99 -5.04 3.69 4.83
C ILE A 99 -4.00 4.72 5.23
N LYS A 100 -4.01 5.89 4.58
CA LYS A 100 -3.04 6.95 4.87
C LYS A 100 -3.10 7.40 6.32
N GLN A 101 -4.29 7.53 6.88
CA GLN A 101 -4.46 7.91 8.28
C GLN A 101 -3.83 6.88 9.21
N LYS A 102 -4.05 5.61 8.94
CA LYS A 102 -3.55 4.55 9.82
C LYS A 102 -2.03 4.46 9.79
N ILE A 103 -1.40 4.73 8.66
CA ILE A 103 0.06 4.71 8.60
C ILE A 103 0.68 6.08 8.89
N GLY A 104 -0.14 7.11 9.04
CA GLY A 104 0.34 8.45 9.39
C GLY A 104 0.99 9.21 8.26
N LEU A 105 0.77 8.79 7.01
CA LEU A 105 1.45 9.44 5.89
C LEU A 105 0.95 10.84 5.62
N GLU A 106 -0.29 11.14 5.98
CA GLU A 106 -0.72 12.47 5.71
C GLU A 106 -0.35 13.40 6.82
N THR A 107 0.34 13.01 7.76
CA THR A 107 0.63 13.81 8.75
C THR A 107 1.66 14.70 8.46
N THR A 108 1.60 15.10 7.93
CA THR A 108 2.40 15.86 7.90
C THR A 108 2.63 16.27 9.09
N TYR A 109 2.62 15.59 9.64
CA TYR A 109 2.82 15.60 10.71
C TYR A 109 3.68 16.42 11.00
N ALA A 110 3.41 17.11 10.89
CA ALA A 110 4.07 17.96 10.86
C ALA A 110 4.52 18.19 11.79
N GLY A 111 4.44 18.11 11.94
CA GLY A 111 4.72 18.15 12.50
C GLY A 111 4.79 18.47 13.39
N PRO A 112 4.91 18.78 14.07
CA PRO A 112 5.01 18.85 14.88
C PRO A 112 4.86 18.90 15.71
N ASN A 113 4.93 18.46 15.79
CA ASN A 113 4.93 18.19 16.41
C ASN A 113 4.94 17.75 16.96
N ILE A 114 5.02 17.44 17.06
CA ILE A 114 5.32 16.96 17.25
C ILE A 114 5.37 16.97 17.76
N GLY A 115 5.27 16.76 17.99
CA GLY A 115 5.74 16.63 18.14
C GLY A 115 5.54 16.69 18.38
N ALA A 116 5.53 16.69 18.53
CA ALA A 116 5.81 16.75 18.54
C ALA A 116 5.78 16.61 18.69
N THR A 117 5.85 16.37 18.76
CA THR A 117 6.23 16.14 18.64
C THR A 117 6.41 15.88 18.59
N ASN A 118 6.58 15.65 18.54
CA ASN A 118 7.10 15.33 18.21
C ASN A 118 7.35 15.19 18.07
N ARG A 119 7.68 15.04 18.27
CA ARG A 119 8.19 14.84 17.69
C ARG A 119 8.50 15.00 17.72
#